data_f3b69c66307277fcb39e83c06645d2b1
#
_entry.id   f3b69c66307277fcb39e83c06645d2b1
#
_cell.length_a   1.000
_cell.length_b   1.000
_cell.length_c   1.000
_cell.angle_alpha   90.00
_cell.angle_beta   90.00
_cell.angle_gamma   90.00
#
_symmetry.space_group_name_H-M   'P 1'
#
loop_
_entity.id
_entity.type
_entity.pdbx_description
1 polymer ?
#
loop_
_entity_poly.entity_id
_entity_poly.type
_entity_poly.pdbx_seq_one_letter_code
_entity_poly.pdbx_strand_id
1 'polypeptide(L)'
;MADYLVAGIEHIIPMGLDHILFILGLYLFSTKIKPLLWQVTMFTLAHTITLGLAMYGIVQLPASVVEPLIALSIAYVGIENVMHKRLENSRLALVFAFGLLHGMGFASVLTEFGMPQDAFATALIAFNIGVEVGQLAVITHAFVLTGLWFRHKSWYRSVIVIPSSLAI
;
A
#
# COMPACT_ATOMS: atom_id res chain seq x y z
N MET A 1 -2.36 -6.25 -21.93
CA MET A 1 -2.95 -5.21 -21.03
C MET A 1 -3.73 -5.82 -19.88
N ALA A 2 -4.67 -6.73 -20.17
CA ALA A 2 -5.41 -7.44 -19.10
C ALA A 2 -4.47 -8.20 -18.15
N ASP A 3 -3.45 -8.85 -18.65
CA ASP A 3 -2.50 -9.63 -17.86
C ASP A 3 -1.73 -8.77 -16.84
N TYR A 4 -1.34 -7.54 -17.22
CA TYR A 4 -0.68 -6.61 -16.30
C TYR A 4 -1.62 -6.08 -15.22
N LEU A 5 -2.88 -5.83 -15.55
CA LEU A 5 -3.88 -5.45 -14.58
C LEU A 5 -4.13 -6.59 -13.57
N VAL A 6 -4.25 -7.83 -14.05
CA VAL A 6 -4.38 -9.02 -13.20
C VAL A 6 -3.14 -9.18 -12.33
N ALA A 7 -1.93 -9.09 -12.91
CA ALA A 7 -0.68 -9.17 -12.17
C ALA A 7 -0.58 -8.10 -11.07
N GLY A 8 -1.09 -6.89 -11.32
CA GLY A 8 -1.17 -5.83 -10.30
C GLY A 8 -2.14 -6.16 -9.16
N ILE A 9 -3.28 -6.78 -9.45
CA ILE A 9 -4.21 -7.27 -8.42
C ILE A 9 -3.56 -8.38 -7.60
N GLU A 10 -2.92 -9.36 -8.28
CA GLU A 10 -2.25 -10.49 -7.64
C GLU A 10 -1.04 -10.06 -6.81
N HIS A 11 -0.36 -8.99 -7.21
CA HIS A 11 0.72 -8.38 -6.44
C HIS A 11 0.24 -7.92 -5.04
N ILE A 12 -1.02 -7.54 -4.91
CA ILE A 12 -1.63 -7.22 -3.62
C ILE A 12 -2.27 -8.46 -3.00
N ILE A 13 -3.16 -9.13 -3.72
CA ILE A 13 -3.95 -10.27 -3.23
C ILE A 13 -3.73 -11.47 -4.16
N PRO A 14 -3.09 -12.55 -3.68
CA PRO A 14 -2.68 -12.84 -2.28
C PRO A 14 -1.21 -12.56 -1.96
N MET A 15 -0.38 -12.07 -2.90
CA MET A 15 1.08 -12.14 -2.77
C MET A 15 1.69 -11.00 -1.92
N GLY A 16 1.05 -9.83 -1.85
CA GLY A 16 1.59 -8.64 -1.19
C GLY A 16 1.19 -8.50 0.27
N LEU A 17 1.65 -9.39 1.14
CA LEU A 17 1.33 -9.31 2.56
C LEU A 17 1.75 -7.96 3.19
N ASP A 18 2.89 -7.42 2.80
CA ASP A 18 3.40 -6.11 3.18
C ASP A 18 2.42 -4.98 2.79
N HIS A 19 1.93 -4.99 1.55
CA HIS A 19 0.91 -4.05 1.08
C HIS A 19 -0.41 -4.21 1.84
N ILE A 20 -0.85 -5.45 2.05
CA ILE A 20 -2.08 -5.73 2.80
C ILE A 20 -1.97 -5.15 4.21
N LEU A 21 -0.88 -5.45 4.93
CA LEU A 21 -0.67 -4.96 6.29
C LEU A 21 -0.56 -3.43 6.34
N PHE A 22 0.17 -2.84 5.40
CA PHE A 22 0.28 -1.39 5.29
C PHE A 22 -1.10 -0.72 5.08
N ILE A 23 -1.89 -1.20 4.11
CA ILE A 23 -3.21 -0.68 3.78
C ILE A 23 -4.20 -0.88 4.93
N LEU A 24 -4.15 -2.02 5.63
CA LEU A 24 -4.94 -2.24 6.84
C LEU A 24 -4.54 -1.24 7.93
N GLY A 25 -3.26 -0.95 8.09
CA GLY A 25 -2.79 0.10 8.99
C GLY A 25 -3.36 1.48 8.66
N LEU A 26 -3.39 1.87 7.37
CA LEU A 26 -4.02 3.12 6.94
C LEU A 26 -5.52 3.13 7.21
N TYR A 27 -6.22 2.02 6.93
CA TYR A 27 -7.65 1.86 7.17
C TYR A 27 -8.01 1.96 8.65
N LEU A 28 -7.27 1.29 9.53
CA LEU A 28 -7.52 1.30 10.98
C LEU A 28 -7.42 2.70 11.59
N PHE A 29 -6.56 3.55 11.05
CA PHE A 29 -6.41 4.92 11.54
C PHE A 29 -7.60 5.81 11.17
N SER A 30 -8.09 5.71 9.93
CA SER A 30 -9.07 6.65 9.39
C SER A 30 -10.42 5.99 9.15
N THR A 31 -11.43 6.44 9.88
CA THR A 31 -12.83 6.05 9.61
C THR A 31 -13.45 6.85 8.45
N LYS A 32 -12.74 7.86 7.91
CA LYS A 32 -13.22 8.70 6.81
C LYS A 32 -12.67 8.18 5.48
N ILE A 33 -13.58 7.85 4.57
CA ILE A 33 -13.22 7.26 3.28
C ILE A 33 -12.38 8.21 2.39
N LYS A 34 -12.70 9.49 2.34
CA LYS A 34 -12.02 10.44 1.46
C LYS A 34 -10.52 10.60 1.76
N PRO A 35 -10.08 10.86 3.03
CA PRO A 35 -8.66 10.87 3.36
C PRO A 35 -7.97 9.52 3.12
N LEU A 36 -8.65 8.40 3.30
CA LEU A 36 -8.11 7.07 3.06
C LEU A 36 -7.84 6.86 1.56
N LEU A 37 -8.80 7.20 0.70
CA LEU A 37 -8.62 7.10 -0.75
C LEU A 37 -7.43 7.96 -1.22
N TRP A 38 -7.29 9.20 -0.73
CA TRP A 38 -6.14 10.04 -1.06
C TRP A 38 -4.81 9.39 -0.65
N GLN A 39 -4.74 8.76 0.52
CA GLN A 39 -3.52 8.06 0.95
C GLN A 39 -3.20 6.87 0.03
N VAL A 40 -4.20 6.08 -0.33
CA VAL A 40 -4.04 4.94 -1.25
C VAL A 40 -3.55 5.40 -2.61
N THR A 41 -4.22 6.37 -3.23
CA THR A 41 -3.82 6.89 -4.55
C THR A 41 -2.41 7.52 -4.52
N MET A 42 -2.06 8.26 -3.46
CA MET A 42 -0.72 8.83 -3.32
C MET A 42 0.35 7.77 -3.13
N PHE A 43 0.05 6.70 -2.40
CA PHE A 43 0.92 5.53 -2.29
C PHE A 43 1.13 4.88 -3.67
N THR A 44 0.05 4.59 -4.40
CA THR A 44 0.13 3.97 -5.74
C THR A 44 0.89 4.85 -6.73
N LEU A 45 0.69 6.17 -6.68
CA LEU A 45 1.44 7.12 -7.52
C LEU A 45 2.96 7.04 -7.24
N ALA A 46 3.34 7.10 -5.97
CA ALA A 46 4.73 7.01 -5.54
C ALA A 46 5.34 5.66 -5.92
N HIS A 47 4.62 4.56 -5.68
CA HIS A 47 4.97 3.20 -6.07
C HIS A 47 5.23 3.12 -7.58
N THR A 48 4.33 3.65 -8.41
CA THR A 48 4.46 3.68 -9.87
C THR A 48 5.75 4.39 -10.31
N ILE A 49 6.05 5.54 -9.70
CA ILE A 49 7.24 6.34 -10.04
C ILE A 49 8.52 5.52 -9.78
N THR A 50 8.68 4.98 -8.58
CA THR A 50 9.91 4.25 -8.24
C THR A 50 10.01 2.89 -8.91
N LEU A 51 8.89 2.18 -9.09
CA LEU A 51 8.85 0.95 -9.86
C LEU A 51 9.33 1.19 -11.30
N GLY A 52 8.82 2.24 -11.96
CA GLY A 52 9.26 2.62 -13.29
C GLY A 52 10.75 2.99 -13.35
N LEU A 53 11.23 3.82 -12.41
CA LEU A 53 12.63 4.21 -12.32
C LEU A 53 13.55 3.00 -12.06
N ALA A 54 13.13 2.09 -11.21
CA ALA A 54 13.90 0.89 -10.89
C ALA A 54 13.98 -0.07 -12.08
N MET A 55 12.90 -0.24 -12.83
CA MET A 55 12.89 -1.06 -14.05
C MET A 55 13.76 -0.48 -15.16
N TYR A 56 13.91 0.85 -15.25
CA TYR A 56 14.88 1.51 -16.13
C TYR A 56 16.31 1.48 -15.60
N GLY A 57 16.55 0.90 -14.42
CA GLY A 57 17.88 0.84 -13.81
C GLY A 57 18.39 2.19 -13.27
N ILE A 58 17.51 3.23 -13.19
CA ILE A 58 17.88 4.57 -12.71
C ILE A 58 18.03 4.57 -11.18
N VAL A 59 17.18 3.79 -10.48
CA VAL A 59 17.24 3.61 -9.03
C VAL A 59 17.37 2.12 -8.75
N GLN A 60 18.45 1.73 -8.09
CA GLN A 60 18.67 0.35 -7.69
C GLN A 60 19.16 0.31 -6.26
N LEU A 61 18.35 -0.27 -5.38
CA LEU A 61 18.74 -0.59 -4.02
C LEU A 61 18.65 -2.11 -3.82
N PRO A 62 19.60 -2.72 -3.10
CA PRO A 62 19.55 -4.14 -2.82
C PRO A 62 18.33 -4.48 -1.95
N ALA A 63 17.72 -5.63 -2.20
CA ALA A 63 16.56 -6.12 -1.45
C ALA A 63 16.82 -6.15 0.07
N SER A 64 18.06 -6.50 0.46
CA SER A 64 18.49 -6.48 1.87
C SER A 64 18.39 -5.13 2.57
N VAL A 65 18.24 -4.03 1.82
CA VAL A 65 17.99 -2.68 2.34
C VAL A 65 16.51 -2.32 2.23
N VAL A 66 15.90 -2.62 1.08
CA VAL A 66 14.51 -2.23 0.79
C VAL A 66 13.52 -2.97 1.66
N GLU A 67 13.65 -4.30 1.81
CA GLU A 67 12.72 -5.12 2.58
C GLU A 67 12.63 -4.71 4.06
N PRO A 68 13.75 -4.50 4.80
CA PRO A 68 13.66 -3.99 6.16
C PRO A 68 13.02 -2.60 6.27
N LEU A 69 13.24 -1.72 5.29
CA LEU A 69 12.64 -0.39 5.27
C LEU A 69 11.12 -0.47 5.01
N ILE A 70 10.68 -1.40 4.16
CA ILE A 70 9.25 -1.70 3.97
C ILE A 70 8.65 -2.17 5.30
N ALA A 71 9.26 -3.14 5.97
CA ALA A 71 8.79 -3.63 7.27
C ALA A 71 8.73 -2.51 8.32
N LEU A 72 9.74 -1.63 8.37
CA LEU A 72 9.76 -0.46 9.26
C LEU A 72 8.64 0.52 8.94
N SER A 73 8.27 0.71 7.66
CA SER A 73 7.16 1.58 7.26
C SER A 73 5.81 1.06 7.79
N ILE A 74 5.63 -0.26 7.76
CA ILE A 74 4.44 -0.94 8.29
C ILE A 74 4.37 -0.77 9.81
N ALA A 75 5.48 -1.08 10.50
CA ALA A 75 5.58 -0.90 11.94
C ALA A 75 5.34 0.56 12.38
N TYR A 76 5.87 1.52 11.61
CA TYR A 76 5.63 2.95 11.86
C TYR A 76 4.15 3.29 11.82
N VAL A 77 3.41 2.84 10.79
CA VAL A 77 1.97 3.06 10.67
C VAL A 77 1.21 2.42 11.83
N GLY A 78 1.61 1.22 12.25
CA GLY A 78 1.06 0.55 13.43
C GLY A 78 1.25 1.36 14.71
N ILE A 79 2.46 1.84 14.97
CA ILE A 79 2.79 2.67 16.14
C ILE A 79 2.02 3.99 16.09
N GLU A 80 1.97 4.65 14.94
CA GLU A 80 1.24 5.91 14.75
C GLU A 80 -0.25 5.75 15.08
N ASN A 81 -0.87 4.63 14.70
CA ASN A 81 -2.26 4.33 15.01
C ASN A 81 -2.51 4.20 16.52
N VAL A 82 -1.53 3.69 17.26
CA VAL A 82 -1.63 3.58 18.72
C VAL A 82 -1.44 4.94 19.40
N MET A 83 -0.45 5.72 18.95
CA MET A 83 -0.04 6.97 19.61
C MET A 83 -0.94 8.15 19.27
N HIS A 84 -1.41 8.27 18.03
CA HIS A 84 -2.15 9.43 17.54
C HIS A 84 -3.65 9.14 17.39
N LYS A 85 -4.47 10.20 17.58
CA LYS A 85 -5.93 10.12 17.43
C LYS A 85 -6.46 10.93 16.26
N ARG A 86 -5.62 11.73 15.62
CA ARG A 86 -6.01 12.62 14.52
C ARG A 86 -5.04 12.50 13.36
N LEU A 87 -5.58 12.60 12.15
CA LEU A 87 -4.79 12.70 10.92
C LEU A 87 -4.02 14.02 10.91
N GLU A 88 -2.70 13.93 10.78
CA GLU A 88 -1.85 15.08 10.54
C GLU A 88 -1.65 15.27 9.03
N ASN A 89 -1.42 16.52 8.61
CA ASN A 89 -1.18 16.84 7.19
C ASN A 89 0.10 16.17 6.66
N SER A 90 1.10 15.95 7.53
CA SER A 90 2.35 15.24 7.23
C SER A 90 2.15 13.78 6.82
N ARG A 91 1.05 13.15 7.24
CA ARG A 91 0.79 11.73 6.94
C ARG A 91 0.72 11.43 5.45
N LEU A 92 0.17 12.33 4.65
CA LEU A 92 0.12 12.13 3.20
C LEU A 92 1.52 12.08 2.58
N ALA A 93 2.43 12.95 3.05
CA ALA A 93 3.83 12.95 2.63
C ALA A 93 4.57 11.67 3.07
N LEU A 94 4.30 11.19 4.28
CA LEU A 94 4.86 9.93 4.79
C LEU A 94 4.37 8.73 3.96
N VAL A 95 3.08 8.65 3.68
CA VAL A 95 2.51 7.58 2.86
C VAL A 95 3.10 7.61 1.44
N PHE A 96 3.29 8.80 0.88
CA PHE A 96 3.99 8.96 -0.40
C PHE A 96 5.43 8.43 -0.33
N ALA A 97 6.20 8.81 0.70
CA ALA A 97 7.57 8.32 0.90
C ALA A 97 7.63 6.79 1.06
N PHE A 98 6.67 6.20 1.78
CA PHE A 98 6.56 4.75 1.91
C PHE A 98 6.16 4.07 0.59
N GLY A 99 5.31 4.69 -0.23
CA GLY A 99 5.02 4.21 -1.58
C GLY A 99 6.26 4.16 -2.47
N LEU A 100 7.17 5.16 -2.36
CA LEU A 100 8.45 5.14 -3.07
C LEU A 100 9.30 3.93 -2.67
N LEU A 101 9.34 3.57 -1.39
CA LEU A 101 10.07 2.39 -0.91
C LEU A 101 9.48 1.09 -1.47
N HIS A 102 8.17 0.94 -1.39
CA HIS A 102 7.48 -0.28 -1.85
C HIS A 102 7.67 -0.51 -3.37
N GLY A 103 7.64 0.56 -4.17
CA GLY A 103 7.85 0.45 -5.62
C GLY A 103 9.24 -0.06 -6.01
N MET A 104 10.26 0.18 -5.19
CA MET A 104 11.61 -0.36 -5.43
C MET A 104 11.69 -1.88 -5.14
N GLY A 105 10.87 -2.39 -4.22
CA GLY A 105 10.92 -3.79 -3.79
C GLY A 105 10.43 -4.78 -4.84
N PHE A 106 9.61 -4.34 -5.80
CA PHE A 106 8.98 -5.24 -6.77
C PHE A 106 9.59 -5.20 -8.19
N ALA A 107 10.55 -4.33 -8.44
CA ALA A 107 11.09 -4.11 -9.77
C ALA A 107 11.74 -5.37 -10.39
N SER A 108 12.44 -6.18 -9.59
CA SER A 108 13.06 -7.44 -10.06
C SER A 108 12.01 -8.44 -10.54
N VAL A 109 10.95 -8.64 -9.77
CA VAL A 109 9.86 -9.57 -10.10
C VAL A 109 9.16 -9.16 -11.38
N LEU A 110 8.86 -7.87 -11.53
CA LEU A 110 8.19 -7.37 -12.72
C LEU A 110 9.09 -7.39 -13.97
N THR A 111 10.40 -7.28 -13.78
CA THR A 111 11.40 -7.47 -14.85
C THR A 111 11.42 -8.92 -15.35
N GLU A 112 11.34 -9.90 -14.43
CA GLU A 112 11.25 -11.32 -14.77
C GLU A 112 9.92 -11.67 -15.47
N PHE A 113 8.83 -11.03 -15.09
CA PHE A 113 7.53 -11.17 -15.77
C PHE A 113 7.57 -10.68 -17.21
N GLY A 114 8.49 -9.76 -17.53
CA GLY A 114 8.74 -9.21 -18.88
C GLY A 114 7.75 -8.11 -19.23
N MET A 115 8.27 -6.90 -19.41
CA MET A 115 7.50 -5.78 -19.95
C MET A 115 7.91 -5.47 -21.40
N PRO A 116 6.94 -5.32 -22.33
CA PRO A 116 7.24 -4.97 -23.71
C PRO A 116 7.81 -3.54 -23.75
N GLN A 117 8.96 -3.38 -24.42
CA GLN A 117 9.65 -2.09 -24.50
C GLN A 117 8.84 -1.03 -25.25
N ASP A 118 8.10 -1.44 -26.26
CA ASP A 118 7.23 -0.60 -27.11
C ASP A 118 5.93 -0.18 -26.40
N ALA A 119 5.51 -0.89 -25.34
CA ALA A 119 4.30 -0.61 -24.58
C ALA A 119 4.54 -0.46 -23.07
N PHE A 120 5.79 -0.19 -22.66
CA PHE A 120 6.21 -0.15 -21.26
C PHE A 120 5.33 0.74 -20.38
N ALA A 121 5.13 2.00 -20.78
CA ALA A 121 4.34 2.94 -20.00
C ALA A 121 2.89 2.47 -19.80
N THR A 122 2.29 1.91 -20.84
CA THR A 122 0.92 1.40 -20.78
C THR A 122 0.81 0.15 -19.90
N ALA A 123 1.80 -0.75 -19.98
CA ALA A 123 1.88 -1.92 -19.13
C ALA A 123 2.07 -1.54 -17.65
N LEU A 124 2.96 -0.60 -17.36
CA LEU A 124 3.20 -0.06 -16.02
C LEU A 124 1.94 0.59 -15.42
N ILE A 125 1.23 1.39 -16.22
CA ILE A 125 -0.03 2.00 -15.79
C ILE A 125 -1.10 0.93 -15.53
N ALA A 126 -1.26 -0.05 -16.43
CA ALA A 126 -2.22 -1.13 -16.25
C ALA A 126 -1.93 -1.93 -14.98
N PHE A 127 -0.66 -2.27 -14.73
CA PHE A 127 -0.23 -2.93 -13.50
C PHE A 127 -0.61 -2.12 -12.25
N ASN A 128 -0.30 -0.82 -12.21
CA ASN A 128 -0.56 0.01 -11.04
C ASN A 128 -2.06 0.32 -10.84
N ILE A 129 -2.87 0.32 -11.90
CA ILE A 129 -4.33 0.31 -11.76
C ILE A 129 -4.78 -0.99 -11.06
N GLY A 130 -4.20 -2.13 -11.44
CA GLY A 130 -4.42 -3.40 -10.75
C GLY A 130 -4.03 -3.36 -9.28
N VAL A 131 -2.87 -2.77 -8.96
CA VAL A 131 -2.41 -2.53 -7.58
C VAL A 131 -3.47 -1.73 -6.79
N GLU A 132 -3.94 -0.62 -7.33
CA GLU A 132 -4.94 0.23 -6.67
C GLU A 132 -6.27 -0.50 -6.48
N VAL A 133 -6.72 -1.28 -7.46
CA VAL A 133 -7.92 -2.14 -7.36
C VAL A 133 -7.75 -3.18 -6.24
N GLY A 134 -6.59 -3.84 -6.15
CA GLY A 134 -6.27 -4.78 -5.08
C GLY A 134 -6.33 -4.14 -3.71
N GLN A 135 -5.73 -2.95 -3.55
CA GLN A 135 -5.76 -2.19 -2.30
C GLN A 135 -7.19 -1.78 -1.90
N LEU A 136 -8.00 -1.31 -2.86
CA LEU A 136 -9.40 -0.98 -2.61
C LEU A 136 -10.22 -2.21 -2.23
N ALA A 137 -9.92 -3.39 -2.79
CA ALA A 137 -10.55 -4.64 -2.38
C ALA A 137 -10.23 -4.99 -0.93
N VAL A 138 -8.96 -4.86 -0.49
CA VAL A 138 -8.57 -5.05 0.92
C VAL A 138 -9.34 -4.11 1.84
N ILE A 139 -9.39 -2.82 1.52
CA ILE A 139 -10.14 -1.82 2.30
C ILE A 139 -11.63 -2.16 2.37
N THR A 140 -12.21 -2.57 1.25
CA THR A 140 -13.63 -2.92 1.17
C THR A 140 -13.94 -4.11 2.08
N HIS A 141 -13.11 -5.15 2.06
CA HIS A 141 -13.26 -6.31 2.96
C HIS A 141 -13.13 -5.90 4.42
N ALA A 142 -12.10 -5.14 4.77
CA ALA A 142 -11.91 -4.64 6.13
C ALA A 142 -13.11 -3.78 6.59
N PHE A 143 -13.65 -2.93 5.70
CA PHE A 143 -14.80 -2.11 5.98
C PHE A 143 -16.09 -2.92 6.21
N VAL A 144 -16.33 -3.95 5.39
CA VAL A 144 -17.47 -4.86 5.54
C VAL A 144 -17.37 -5.63 6.85
N LEU A 145 -16.17 -6.12 7.20
CA LEU A 145 -15.95 -6.93 8.40
C LEU A 145 -16.02 -6.12 9.70
N THR A 146 -15.51 -4.88 9.69
CA THR A 146 -15.35 -4.10 10.92
C THR A 146 -16.02 -2.73 10.87
N GLY A 147 -15.90 -2.02 9.76
CA GLY A 147 -16.32 -0.64 9.62
C GLY A 147 -17.83 -0.44 9.68
N LEU A 148 -18.59 -1.28 8.97
CA LEU A 148 -20.06 -1.19 8.94
C LEU A 148 -20.69 -1.36 10.31
N TRP A 149 -20.14 -2.24 11.13
CA TRP A 149 -20.76 -2.68 12.37
C TRP A 149 -20.22 -1.95 13.60
N PHE A 150 -18.94 -1.65 13.62
CA PHE A 150 -18.23 -1.33 14.86
C PHE A 150 -17.62 0.07 14.91
N ARG A 151 -17.36 0.73 13.77
CA ARG A 151 -16.64 2.03 13.73
C ARG A 151 -17.28 3.14 14.57
N HIS A 152 -18.59 3.07 14.83
CA HIS A 152 -19.33 4.07 15.61
C HIS A 152 -19.38 3.74 17.11
N LYS A 153 -18.85 2.58 17.51
CA LYS A 153 -18.84 2.17 18.92
C LYS A 153 -17.68 2.82 19.67
N SER A 154 -17.92 3.25 20.89
CA SER A 154 -16.90 3.89 21.74
C SER A 154 -15.68 3.00 22.00
N TRP A 155 -15.87 1.69 22.03
CA TRP A 155 -14.82 0.69 22.24
C TRP A 155 -14.04 0.31 20.98
N TYR A 156 -14.48 0.75 19.79
CA TYR A 156 -13.86 0.35 18.51
C TYR A 156 -12.34 0.57 18.49
N ARG A 157 -11.90 1.72 18.98
CA ARG A 157 -10.47 2.04 19.04
C ARG A 157 -9.70 1.12 19.98
N SER A 158 -10.21 0.86 21.20
CA SER A 158 -9.50 0.08 22.20
C SER A 158 -9.50 -1.42 21.93
N VAL A 159 -10.54 -1.93 21.26
CA VAL A 159 -10.72 -3.37 21.03
C VAL A 159 -10.32 -3.81 19.63
N ILE A 160 -10.42 -2.94 18.64
CA ILE A 160 -10.08 -3.28 17.25
C ILE A 160 -8.82 -2.53 16.78
N VAL A 161 -8.82 -1.19 16.83
CA VAL A 161 -7.72 -0.42 16.22
C VAL A 161 -6.38 -0.69 16.91
N ILE A 162 -6.32 -0.56 18.23
CA ILE A 162 -5.05 -0.72 18.97
C ILE A 162 -4.52 -2.15 18.87
N PRO A 163 -5.27 -3.22 19.19
CA PRO A 163 -4.75 -4.58 19.09
C PRO A 163 -4.35 -4.96 17.67
N SER A 164 -5.16 -4.60 16.66
CA SER A 164 -4.83 -4.90 15.26
C SER A 164 -3.59 -4.14 14.80
N SER A 165 -3.41 -2.89 15.23
CA SER A 165 -2.22 -2.10 14.89
C SER A 165 -0.94 -2.59 15.58
N LEU A 166 -1.06 -3.27 16.70
CA LEU A 166 0.07 -3.93 17.38
C LEU A 166 0.40 -5.29 16.78
N ALA A 167 -0.56 -5.91 16.06
CA ALA A 167 -0.37 -7.19 15.38
C ALA A 167 0.20 -7.05 13.95
N ILE A 168 0.14 -5.84 13.38
CA ILE A 168 0.74 -5.46 12.09
C ILE A 168 2.23 -5.18 12.27
#